data_937713eed2dc8a9a52db32b32046d9c2
#
_entry.id   937713eed2dc8a9a52db32b32046d9c2
#
_cell.length_a   1.000
_cell.length_b   1.000
_cell.length_c   1.000
_cell.angle_alpha   90.00
_cell.angle_beta   90.00
_cell.angle_gamma   90.00
#
_symmetry.space_group_name_H-M   'P 1'
#
loop_
_entity.id
_entity.type
_entity.pdbx_description
1 polymer ?
#
loop_
_entity_poly.entity_id
_entity_poly.type
_entity_poly.pdbx_seq_one_letter_code
_entity_poly.pdbx_strand_id
1 'polypeptide(L)'
;MLSEEEFKKNLSQVRKHIDNLCAEYKRKPEDVVLLPVTKKWPSAAVNYCQRSGIYRVGENRVQDALAKQEEIAGSQWELIGHLQSNKVKQVVGKFERIQTVDSMKLLEKLQNVAEQREVVCKVLLQVNSGEDPAKFGFTIDETST
;
A
#
# COMPACT_ATOMS: atom_id res chain seq x y z
N MET A 1 18.90 13.00 6.57
CA MET A 1 17.46 12.87 6.18
C MET A 1 17.38 13.32 4.74
N LEU A 2 16.61 12.64 3.85
CA LEU A 2 16.46 13.03 2.45
C LEU A 2 15.81 14.41 2.37
N SER A 3 16.42 15.34 1.63
CA SER A 3 15.81 16.65 1.36
C SER A 3 14.68 16.53 0.32
N GLU A 4 13.80 17.52 0.26
CA GLU A 4 12.74 17.54 -0.76
C GLU A 4 13.32 17.61 -2.17
N GLU A 5 14.44 18.29 -2.35
CA GLU A 5 15.13 18.40 -3.63
C GLU A 5 15.68 17.05 -4.10
N GLU A 6 16.34 16.31 -3.20
CA GLU A 6 16.81 14.94 -3.48
C GLU A 6 15.63 14.01 -3.78
N PHE A 7 14.51 14.14 -3.05
CA PHE A 7 13.29 13.38 -3.34
C PHE A 7 12.78 13.66 -4.75
N LYS A 8 12.66 14.93 -5.14
CA LYS A 8 12.20 15.32 -6.49
C LYS A 8 13.11 14.81 -7.59
N LYS A 9 14.44 14.89 -7.38
CA LYS A 9 15.44 14.34 -8.30
C LYS A 9 15.28 12.84 -8.48
N ASN A 10 15.16 12.08 -7.39
CA ASN A 10 14.99 10.64 -7.43
C ASN A 10 13.66 10.26 -8.09
N LEU A 11 12.57 10.96 -7.77
CA LEU A 11 11.26 10.76 -8.38
C LEU A 11 11.30 10.98 -9.90
N SER A 12 11.98 12.04 -10.36
CA SER A 12 12.13 12.30 -11.78
C SER A 12 12.86 11.17 -12.52
N GLN A 13 13.91 10.60 -11.90
CA GLN A 13 14.63 9.47 -12.47
C GLN A 13 13.73 8.21 -12.57
N VAL A 14 12.97 7.92 -11.50
CA VAL A 14 12.05 6.77 -11.49
C VAL A 14 10.96 6.93 -12.55
N ARG A 15 10.33 8.11 -12.65
CA ARG A 15 9.31 8.40 -13.67
C ARG A 15 9.87 8.22 -15.08
N LYS A 16 11.04 8.81 -15.37
CA LYS A 16 11.70 8.67 -16.67
C LYS A 16 11.98 7.19 -17.01
N HIS A 17 12.37 6.39 -16.02
CA HIS A 17 12.60 4.97 -16.23
C HIS A 17 11.30 4.23 -16.57
N ILE A 18 10.22 4.51 -15.85
CA ILE A 18 8.87 3.97 -16.15
C ILE A 18 8.44 4.37 -17.56
N ASP A 19 8.56 5.63 -17.92
CA ASP A 19 8.16 6.15 -19.23
C ASP A 19 8.93 5.45 -20.37
N ASN A 20 10.24 5.27 -20.20
CA ASN A 20 11.08 4.58 -21.19
C ASN A 20 10.64 3.11 -21.36
N LEU A 21 10.41 2.38 -20.25
CA LEU A 21 9.95 0.99 -20.32
C LEU A 21 8.54 0.90 -20.91
N CYS A 22 7.65 1.80 -20.57
CA CYS A 22 6.32 1.83 -21.15
C CYS A 22 6.36 2.05 -22.67
N ALA A 23 7.24 2.95 -23.14
CA ALA A 23 7.45 3.16 -24.57
C ALA A 23 8.02 1.90 -25.28
N GLU A 24 9.01 1.26 -24.65
CA GLU A 24 9.62 0.02 -25.19
C GLU A 24 8.60 -1.12 -25.32
N TYR A 25 7.76 -1.31 -24.28
CA TYR A 25 6.79 -2.42 -24.23
C TYR A 25 5.37 -2.02 -24.70
N LYS A 26 5.21 -0.87 -25.35
CA LYS A 26 3.93 -0.36 -25.90
C LYS A 26 2.82 -0.30 -24.84
N ARG A 27 3.19 0.04 -23.61
CA ARG A 27 2.29 0.24 -22.47
C ARG A 27 2.08 1.72 -22.22
N LYS A 28 0.92 2.12 -21.75
CA LYS A 28 0.65 3.49 -21.38
C LYS A 28 1.24 3.78 -19.99
N PRO A 29 2.01 4.88 -19.80
CA PRO A 29 2.56 5.25 -18.49
C PRO A 29 1.50 5.42 -17.40
N GLU A 30 0.31 5.89 -17.74
CA GLU A 30 -0.83 6.07 -16.83
C GLU A 30 -1.39 4.75 -16.27
N ASP A 31 -1.09 3.60 -16.90
CA ASP A 31 -1.44 2.26 -16.41
C ASP A 31 -0.49 1.78 -15.29
N VAL A 32 0.57 2.55 -15.01
CA VAL A 32 1.57 2.24 -13.97
C VAL A 32 1.44 3.20 -12.81
N VAL A 33 0.95 2.71 -11.69
CA VAL A 33 0.79 3.52 -10.47
C VAL A 33 2.05 3.39 -9.61
N LEU A 34 2.76 4.50 -9.42
CA LEU A 34 3.87 4.57 -8.48
C LEU A 34 3.33 4.74 -7.04
N LEU A 35 3.65 3.80 -6.17
CA LEU A 35 3.30 3.83 -4.76
C LEU A 35 4.56 4.06 -3.90
N PRO A 36 4.85 5.29 -3.47
CA PRO A 36 5.94 5.56 -2.54
C PRO A 36 5.71 4.88 -1.19
N VAL A 37 6.74 4.21 -0.69
CA VAL A 37 6.72 3.56 0.61
C VAL A 37 7.36 4.46 1.65
N THR A 38 6.55 4.96 2.60
CA THR A 38 6.99 5.96 3.58
C THR A 38 7.31 5.36 4.96
N LYS A 39 7.39 4.03 5.06
CA LYS A 39 7.80 3.34 6.30
C LYS A 39 9.15 3.84 6.79
N LYS A 40 9.27 4.04 8.12
CA LYS A 40 10.48 4.56 8.80
C LYS A 40 10.86 6.00 8.42
N TRP A 41 10.10 6.68 7.56
CA TRP A 41 10.27 8.09 7.25
C TRP A 41 9.29 8.94 8.08
N PRO A 42 9.63 10.18 8.41
CA PRO A 42 8.71 11.09 9.08
C PRO A 42 7.55 11.49 8.15
N SER A 43 6.48 12.04 8.72
CA SER A 43 5.31 12.58 7.99
C SER A 43 5.68 13.59 6.90
N ALA A 44 6.76 14.34 7.06
CA ALA A 44 7.30 15.24 6.04
C ALA A 44 7.55 14.55 4.69
N ALA A 45 7.90 13.25 4.67
CA ALA A 45 8.09 12.51 3.42
C ALA A 45 6.77 12.35 2.65
N VAL A 46 5.65 12.24 3.34
CA VAL A 46 4.32 12.20 2.71
C VAL A 46 3.98 13.55 2.09
N ASN A 47 4.34 14.67 2.73
CA ASN A 47 4.19 16.00 2.17
C ASN A 47 5.01 16.19 0.88
N TYR A 48 6.22 15.58 0.78
CA TYR A 48 7.00 15.60 -0.46
C TYR A 48 6.26 14.88 -1.60
N CYS A 49 5.63 13.74 -1.30
CA CYS A 49 4.79 13.02 -2.25
C CYS A 49 3.63 13.90 -2.74
N GLN A 50 2.86 14.50 -1.82
CA GLN A 50 1.71 15.36 -2.16
C GLN A 50 2.12 16.55 -3.04
N ARG A 51 3.19 17.27 -2.67
CA ARG A 51 3.71 18.39 -3.47
C ARG A 51 4.23 17.97 -4.86
N SER A 52 4.48 16.68 -5.04
CA SER A 52 4.87 16.08 -6.32
C SER A 52 3.71 15.42 -7.07
N GLY A 53 2.45 15.67 -6.64
CA GLY A 53 1.23 15.13 -7.25
C GLY A 53 0.97 13.66 -6.94
N ILE A 54 1.61 13.10 -5.90
CA ILE A 54 1.39 11.72 -5.47
C ILE A 54 0.64 11.75 -4.14
N TYR A 55 -0.61 11.34 -4.17
CA TYR A 55 -1.50 11.36 -2.99
C TYR A 55 -1.67 9.98 -2.36
N ARG A 56 -1.08 8.93 -2.94
CA ARG A 56 -1.16 7.56 -2.44
C ARG A 56 0.20 7.12 -1.93
N VAL A 57 0.23 6.59 -0.70
CA VAL A 57 1.47 6.14 -0.04
C VAL A 57 1.27 4.77 0.64
N GLY A 58 2.34 3.98 0.68
CA GLY A 58 2.36 2.67 1.32
C GLY A 58 3.01 2.70 2.71
N GLU A 59 2.38 2.04 3.68
CA GLU A 59 2.91 1.85 5.03
C GLU A 59 2.90 0.37 5.45
N ASN A 60 3.91 0.00 6.23
CA ASN A 60 4.04 -1.38 6.72
C ASN A 60 3.29 -1.62 8.04
N ARG A 61 3.19 -0.62 8.90
CA ARG A 61 2.64 -0.76 10.24
C ARG A 61 1.40 0.10 10.41
N VAL A 62 0.35 -0.50 10.93
CA VAL A 62 -0.93 0.18 11.16
C VAL A 62 -0.75 1.42 12.04
N GLN A 63 -0.02 1.31 13.15
CA GLN A 63 0.18 2.42 14.08
C GLN A 63 0.94 3.58 13.46
N ASP A 64 2.01 3.29 12.69
CA ASP A 64 2.81 4.32 12.04
C ASP A 64 1.97 5.09 11.00
N ALA A 65 1.12 4.34 10.26
CA ALA A 65 0.21 4.94 9.30
C ALA A 65 -0.84 5.82 9.98
N LEU A 66 -1.48 5.33 11.05
CA LEU A 66 -2.52 6.07 11.77
C LEU A 66 -1.97 7.36 12.39
N ALA A 67 -0.77 7.31 13.00
CA ALA A 67 -0.13 8.50 13.52
C ALA A 67 0.13 9.56 12.43
N LYS A 68 0.59 9.13 11.25
CA LYS A 68 0.80 10.03 10.12
C LYS A 68 -0.51 10.56 9.53
N GLN A 69 -1.58 9.77 9.54
CA GLN A 69 -2.91 10.21 9.09
C GLN A 69 -3.47 11.35 9.93
N GLU A 70 -3.15 11.40 11.22
CA GLU A 70 -3.54 12.50 12.12
C GLU A 70 -2.82 13.81 11.76
N GLU A 71 -1.58 13.70 11.26
CA GLU A 71 -0.76 14.87 10.89
C GLU A 71 -0.99 15.33 9.45
N ILE A 72 -1.32 14.41 8.53
CA ILE A 72 -1.34 14.64 7.08
C ILE A 72 -2.73 14.35 6.51
N ALA A 73 -3.43 15.39 6.13
CA ALA A 73 -4.69 15.27 5.41
C ALA A 73 -4.51 15.08 3.90
N GLY A 74 -5.50 14.53 3.22
CA GLY A 74 -5.57 14.45 1.75
C GLY A 74 -4.73 13.36 1.10
N SER A 75 -4.08 12.49 1.86
CA SER A 75 -3.40 11.30 1.33
C SER A 75 -4.26 10.05 1.45
N GLN A 76 -4.13 9.17 0.47
CA GLN A 76 -4.66 7.82 0.48
C GLN A 76 -3.58 6.85 0.97
N TRP A 77 -3.94 5.99 1.89
CA TRP A 77 -2.99 5.10 2.57
C TRP A 77 -3.23 3.66 2.16
N GLU A 78 -2.18 2.96 1.73
CA GLU A 78 -2.22 1.53 1.48
C GLU A 78 -1.40 0.78 2.53
N LEU A 79 -2.00 -0.25 3.12
CA LEU A 79 -1.27 -1.14 4.03
C LEU A 79 -0.57 -2.20 3.19
N ILE A 80 0.76 -2.20 3.23
CA ILE A 80 1.61 -3.12 2.47
C ILE A 80 2.39 -4.10 3.39
N GLY A 81 2.22 -3.99 4.70
CA GLY A 81 2.79 -4.91 5.67
C GLY A 81 1.76 -5.88 6.23
N HIS A 82 2.20 -6.95 6.85
CA HIS A 82 1.33 -7.98 7.43
C HIS A 82 0.32 -7.37 8.41
N LEU A 83 -0.97 -7.69 8.21
CA LEU A 83 -2.06 -7.23 9.06
C LEU A 83 -2.40 -8.28 10.12
N GLN A 84 -2.11 -7.96 11.37
CA GLN A 84 -2.56 -8.78 12.49
C GLN A 84 -4.09 -8.71 12.65
N SER A 85 -4.74 -9.86 12.86
CA SER A 85 -6.20 -9.95 12.96
C SER A 85 -6.82 -9.07 14.04
N ASN A 86 -6.11 -8.78 15.15
CA ASN A 86 -6.59 -7.90 16.21
C ASN A 86 -6.61 -6.42 15.82
N LYS A 87 -5.99 -6.04 14.71
CA LYS A 87 -5.93 -4.66 14.19
C LYS A 87 -6.93 -4.36 13.08
N VAL A 88 -7.69 -5.35 12.61
CA VAL A 88 -8.66 -5.19 11.52
C VAL A 88 -9.61 -4.02 11.77
N LYS A 89 -10.14 -3.87 12.98
CA LYS A 89 -11.02 -2.75 13.34
C LYS A 89 -10.36 -1.37 13.22
N GLN A 90 -9.02 -1.28 13.28
CA GLN A 90 -8.30 -0.02 13.14
C GLN A 90 -8.05 0.36 11.68
N VAL A 91 -8.14 -0.61 10.76
CA VAL A 91 -7.74 -0.48 9.35
C VAL A 91 -8.93 -0.24 8.43
N VAL A 92 -10.03 -0.98 8.64
CA VAL A 92 -11.23 -0.89 7.78
C VAL A 92 -11.81 0.52 7.81
N GLY A 93 -12.00 1.11 6.62
CA GLY A 93 -12.47 2.48 6.43
C GLY A 93 -11.42 3.57 6.61
N LYS A 94 -10.17 3.23 7.01
CA LYS A 94 -9.06 4.18 7.15
C LYS A 94 -7.96 4.01 6.11
N PHE A 95 -7.95 2.90 5.41
CA PHE A 95 -7.00 2.62 4.34
C PHE A 95 -7.74 2.46 3.01
N GLU A 96 -7.16 3.01 1.96
CA GLU A 96 -7.67 2.88 0.59
C GLU A 96 -7.61 1.43 0.11
N ARG A 97 -6.53 0.72 0.51
CA ARG A 97 -6.33 -0.69 0.15
C ARG A 97 -5.47 -1.41 1.19
N ILE A 98 -5.78 -2.68 1.42
CA ILE A 98 -4.95 -3.61 2.19
C ILE A 98 -4.37 -4.61 1.19
N GLN A 99 -3.04 -4.60 0.99
CA GLN A 99 -2.37 -5.42 -0.02
C GLN A 99 -1.94 -6.81 0.49
N THR A 100 -2.18 -7.12 1.75
CA THR A 100 -1.54 -8.24 2.43
C THR A 100 -2.55 -9.16 3.12
N VAL A 101 -3.66 -9.42 2.45
CA VAL A 101 -4.63 -10.42 2.94
C VAL A 101 -4.09 -11.80 2.61
N ASP A 102 -3.67 -12.53 3.62
CA ASP A 102 -2.87 -13.75 3.54
C ASP A 102 -3.60 -15.01 3.99
N SER A 103 -4.87 -14.91 4.35
CA SER A 103 -5.67 -16.05 4.80
C SER A 103 -7.17 -15.78 4.72
N MET A 104 -7.97 -16.83 4.54
CA MET A 104 -9.44 -16.74 4.57
C MET A 104 -9.93 -16.17 5.89
N LYS A 105 -9.35 -16.58 7.02
CA LYS A 105 -9.69 -16.06 8.35
C LYS A 105 -9.53 -14.54 8.45
N LEU A 106 -8.48 -13.98 7.85
CA LEU A 106 -8.29 -12.54 7.82
C LEU A 106 -9.31 -11.87 6.90
N LEU A 107 -9.57 -12.47 5.73
CA LEU A 107 -10.54 -11.96 4.76
C LEU A 107 -11.97 -11.90 5.37
N GLU A 108 -12.43 -12.97 5.99
CA GLU A 108 -13.73 -13.03 6.69
C GLU A 108 -13.83 -11.96 7.78
N LYS A 109 -12.77 -11.75 8.54
CA LYS A 109 -12.76 -10.72 9.57
C LYS A 109 -12.82 -9.31 9.02
N LEU A 110 -12.15 -9.06 7.89
CA LEU A 110 -12.23 -7.79 7.17
C LEU A 110 -13.65 -7.56 6.65
N GLN A 111 -14.26 -8.58 6.04
CA GLN A 111 -15.63 -8.55 5.53
C GLN A 111 -16.63 -8.20 6.65
N ASN A 112 -16.58 -8.93 7.77
CA ASN A 112 -17.49 -8.70 8.90
C ASN A 112 -17.40 -7.26 9.44
N VAL A 113 -16.19 -6.69 9.54
CA VAL A 113 -16.02 -5.31 10.00
C VAL A 113 -16.45 -4.30 8.95
N ALA A 114 -16.22 -4.58 7.67
CA ALA A 114 -16.65 -3.72 6.57
C ALA A 114 -18.17 -3.64 6.48
N GLU A 115 -18.87 -4.77 6.61
CA GLU A 115 -20.34 -4.84 6.67
C GLU A 115 -20.89 -4.05 7.87
N GLN A 116 -20.33 -4.26 9.08
CA GLN A 116 -20.76 -3.53 10.28
C GLN A 116 -20.62 -2.01 10.16
N ARG A 117 -19.70 -1.56 9.32
CA ARG A 117 -19.42 -0.12 9.10
C ARG A 117 -20.04 0.43 7.82
N GLU A 118 -20.69 -0.42 7.03
CA GLU A 118 -21.26 -0.07 5.73
C GLU A 118 -20.23 0.58 4.78
N VAL A 119 -18.99 0.04 4.78
CA VAL A 119 -17.91 0.53 3.92
C VAL A 119 -17.36 -0.57 3.03
N VAL A 120 -16.85 -0.18 1.86
CA VAL A 120 -16.10 -1.09 0.98
C VAL A 120 -14.64 -1.13 1.43
N CYS A 121 -14.13 -2.34 1.69
CA CYS A 121 -12.72 -2.58 2.00
C CYS A 121 -12.04 -3.19 0.78
N LYS A 122 -11.19 -2.42 0.09
CA LYS A 122 -10.43 -2.91 -1.06
C LYS A 122 -9.23 -3.71 -0.57
N VAL A 123 -9.06 -4.90 -1.12
CA VAL A 123 -7.99 -5.83 -0.74
C VAL A 123 -7.24 -6.39 -1.93
N LEU A 124 -5.99 -6.83 -1.72
CA LEU A 124 -5.28 -7.75 -2.59
C LEU A 124 -4.96 -9.01 -1.78
N LEU A 125 -5.09 -10.17 -2.41
CA LEU A 125 -4.67 -11.43 -1.82
C LEU A 125 -3.16 -11.55 -1.96
N GLN A 126 -2.49 -11.82 -0.85
CA GLN A 126 -1.06 -12.10 -0.84
C GLN A 126 -0.84 -13.58 -1.04
N VAL A 127 -0.14 -13.94 -2.12
CA VAL A 127 0.21 -15.33 -2.44
C VAL A 127 1.68 -15.57 -2.12
N ASN A 128 1.98 -16.66 -1.43
CA ASN A 128 3.34 -17.13 -1.18
C ASN A 128 3.83 -18.00 -2.35
N SER A 129 4.06 -17.36 -3.49
CA SER A 129 4.44 -18.05 -4.73
C SER A 129 5.80 -18.75 -4.69
N GLY A 130 6.64 -18.42 -3.73
CA GLY A 130 7.93 -19.08 -3.50
C GLY A 130 7.87 -20.22 -2.51
N GLU A 131 6.68 -20.54 -1.93
CA GLU A 131 6.46 -21.58 -0.95
C GLU A 131 7.44 -21.54 0.23
N ASP A 132 7.91 -20.34 0.59
CA ASP A 132 8.80 -20.13 1.72
C ASP A 132 8.02 -20.25 3.03
N PRO A 133 8.32 -21.25 3.90
CA PRO A 133 7.58 -21.47 5.14
C PRO A 133 7.71 -20.31 6.15
N ALA A 134 8.68 -19.41 5.97
CA ALA A 134 8.85 -18.21 6.79
C ALA A 134 8.02 -17.00 6.30
N LYS A 135 7.29 -17.13 5.20
CA LYS A 135 6.48 -16.05 4.60
C LYS A 135 4.99 -16.29 4.82
N PHE A 136 4.27 -15.15 4.89
CA PHE A 136 2.81 -15.14 4.88
C PHE A 136 2.27 -15.21 3.46
N GLY A 137 1.04 -15.63 3.28
CA GLY A 137 0.34 -15.67 2.02
C GLY A 137 -0.43 -16.95 1.82
N PHE A 138 -1.43 -16.90 0.95
CA PHE A 138 -2.10 -18.09 0.45
C PHE A 138 -1.10 -18.98 -0.31
N THR A 139 -1.32 -20.26 -0.29
CA THR A 139 -0.63 -21.16 -1.22
C THR A 139 -1.11 -20.95 -2.65
N ILE A 140 -0.35 -21.43 -3.64
CA ILE A 140 -0.76 -21.36 -5.06
C ILE A 140 -2.10 -22.10 -5.24
N ASP A 141 -2.25 -23.27 -4.64
CA ASP A 141 -3.46 -24.10 -4.76
C ASP A 141 -4.69 -23.41 -4.16
N GLU A 142 -4.57 -22.73 -3.01
CA GLU A 142 -5.68 -21.99 -2.39
C GLU A 142 -6.17 -20.81 -3.24
N THR A 143 -5.39 -20.34 -4.21
CA THR A 143 -5.75 -19.22 -5.10
C THR A 143 -6.28 -19.67 -6.45
N SER A 144 -6.25 -20.97 -6.75
CA SER A 144 -6.67 -21.55 -8.05
C SER A 144 -8.13 -22.02 -8.05
N THR A 145 -8.84 -21.87 -6.95
CA THR A 145 -10.27 -22.20 -6.74
C THR A 145 -11.09 -20.94 -6.71
#